data_1ec5eb1bc098175f9c3e40caf5d02e43
#
_entry.id   1ec5eb1bc098175f9c3e40caf5d02e43
#
_cell.length_a   1.000
_cell.length_b   1.000
_cell.length_c   1.000
_cell.angle_alpha   90.00
_cell.angle_beta   90.00
_cell.angle_gamma   90.00
#
_symmetry.space_group_name_H-M   'P 1'
#
loop_
_entity.id
_entity.type
_entity.pdbx_description
1 polymer ?
#
loop_
_entity_poly.entity_id
_entity_poly.type
_entity_poly.pdbx_seq_one_letter_code
_entity_poly.pdbx_strand_id
1 'polypeptide(L)' 'MKTKTTPTERDRETTERRLLDTIGQMITESGFEKIGINAVASQSGVSKILIYRYFGSVEGLMAAYI' A
#
# COMPACT_ATOMS: atom_id res chain seq x y z
N MET A 1 -15.05 13.10 19.10
CA MET A 1 -14.86 13.29 18.49
C MET A 1 -14.97 13.07 17.34
N LYS A 2 -15.33 13.23 16.99
CA LYS A 2 -15.45 12.90 15.94
C LYS A 2 -14.67 13.47 15.03
N THR A 3 -14.24 12.97 14.36
CA THR A 3 -13.27 13.48 13.48
C THR A 3 -13.90 14.22 12.33
N LYS A 4 -13.15 15.12 11.75
CA LYS A 4 -13.62 15.87 10.63
C LYS A 4 -13.20 15.29 9.33
N THR A 5 -12.44 14.24 9.34
CA THR A 5 -11.97 13.60 8.11
C THR A 5 -13.15 13.01 7.36
N THR A 6 -13.22 13.24 6.07
CA THR A 6 -14.26 12.64 5.27
C THR A 6 -14.01 11.13 5.18
N PRO A 7 -15.07 10.34 4.93
CA PRO A 7 -14.85 8.91 4.80
C PRO A 7 -13.84 8.54 3.72
N THR A 8 -13.82 9.29 2.63
CA THR A 8 -12.89 9.02 1.55
C THR A 8 -11.44 9.20 2.00
N GLU A 9 -11.18 10.28 2.74
CA GLU A 9 -9.84 10.52 3.23
C GLU A 9 -9.42 9.44 4.22
N ARG A 10 -10.32 9.04 5.08
CA ARG A 10 -10.03 7.99 6.02
C ARG A 10 -9.72 6.69 5.32
N ASP A 11 -10.53 6.36 4.31
CA ASP A 11 -10.33 5.14 3.57
C ASP A 11 -8.98 5.15 2.88
N ARG A 12 -8.59 6.28 2.33
CA ARG A 12 -7.31 6.38 1.66
C ARG A 12 -6.17 6.21 2.63
N GLU A 13 -6.24 6.87 3.77
CA GLU A 13 -5.17 6.75 4.77
C GLU A 13 -5.04 5.33 5.27
N THR A 14 -6.17 4.68 5.52
CA THR A 14 -6.16 3.30 5.97
C THR A 14 -5.57 2.39 4.92
N THR A 15 -5.93 2.61 3.66
CA THR A 15 -5.43 1.79 2.57
C THR A 15 -3.94 2.00 2.38
N GLU A 16 -3.48 3.25 2.44
CA GLU A 16 -2.06 3.53 2.31
C GLU A 16 -1.26 2.87 3.41
N ARG A 17 -1.76 2.94 4.63
CA ARG A 17 -1.06 2.29 5.74
C ARG A 17 -1.01 0.79 5.57
N ARG A 18 -2.11 0.21 5.12
CA ARG A 18 -2.13 -1.22 4.86
C ARG A 18 -1.10 -1.61 3.81
N LEU A 19 -1.00 -0.82 2.75
CA LEU A 19 -0.03 -1.10 1.71
C LEU A 19 1.39 -0.97 2.23
N LEU A 20 1.67 0.06 3.01
CA LEU A 20 3.00 0.23 3.57
C LEU A 20 3.37 -0.90 4.53
N ASP A 21 2.42 -1.32 5.35
CA ASP A 21 2.66 -2.45 6.25
C ASP A 21 2.93 -3.73 5.45
N THR A 22 2.18 -3.94 4.39
CA THR A 22 2.36 -5.12 3.55
C THR A 22 3.73 -5.10 2.89
N ILE A 23 4.14 -3.95 2.38
CA ILE A 23 5.44 -3.82 1.74
C ILE A 23 6.55 -4.14 2.76
N GLY A 24 6.45 -3.58 3.96
CA GLY A 24 7.45 -3.85 4.98
C GLY A 24 7.57 -5.32 5.28
N GLN A 25 6.44 -5.99 5.40
CA GLN A 25 6.42 -7.41 5.66
C GLN A 25 7.02 -8.20 4.51
N MET A 26 6.66 -7.85 3.29
CA MET A 26 7.16 -8.56 2.11
C MET A 26 8.67 -8.38 1.95
N ILE A 27 9.17 -7.18 2.21
CA ILE A 27 10.60 -6.94 2.13
C ILE A 27 11.34 -7.80 3.15
N THR A 28 10.80 -7.89 4.35
CA THR A 28 11.39 -8.69 5.40
C THR A 28 11.43 -10.16 5.04
N GLU A 29 10.37 -10.65 4.41
CA GLU A 29 10.25 -12.07 4.11
C GLU A 29 10.94 -12.48 2.82
N SER A 30 10.88 -11.64 1.80
CA SER A 30 11.30 -12.05 0.46
C SER A 30 12.29 -11.10 -0.20
N GLY A 31 12.50 -9.93 0.37
CA GLY A 31 13.40 -8.95 -0.21
C GLY A 31 12.76 -8.13 -1.29
N PHE A 32 13.42 -7.05 -1.66
CA PHE A 32 12.90 -6.09 -2.63
C PHE A 32 12.65 -6.72 -4.00
N GLU A 33 13.50 -7.63 -4.40
CA GLU A 33 13.48 -8.11 -5.78
C GLU A 33 12.28 -8.98 -6.08
N LYS A 34 11.64 -9.49 -5.06
CA LYS A 34 10.51 -10.38 -5.24
C LYS A 34 9.17 -9.67 -5.20
N ILE A 35 9.18 -8.38 -5.04
CA ILE A 35 7.94 -7.64 -4.84
C ILE A 35 7.40 -7.15 -6.17
N GLY A 36 6.23 -7.65 -6.55
CA GLY A 36 5.55 -7.22 -7.75
C GLY A 36 4.15 -6.81 -7.43
N ILE A 37 3.50 -6.14 -8.38
CA ILE A 37 2.18 -5.58 -8.16
C ILE A 37 1.15 -6.67 -7.81
N ASN A 38 1.24 -7.82 -8.44
CA ASN A 38 0.28 -8.89 -8.17
C ASN A 38 0.44 -9.41 -6.73
N ALA A 39 1.67 -9.57 -6.29
CA ALA A 39 1.92 -10.05 -4.94
C ALA A 39 1.45 -9.03 -3.91
N VAL A 40 1.71 -7.76 -4.16
CA VAL A 40 1.26 -6.71 -3.25
C VAL A 40 -0.25 -6.69 -3.15
N ALA A 41 -0.93 -6.72 -4.30
CA ALA A 41 -2.39 -6.71 -4.30
C ALA A 41 -2.94 -7.92 -3.57
N SER A 42 -2.35 -9.09 -3.79
CA SER A 42 -2.83 -10.31 -3.17
C SER A 42 -2.64 -10.27 -1.65
N GLN A 43 -1.47 -9.87 -1.19
CA GLN A 43 -1.19 -9.88 0.24
C GLN A 43 -1.90 -8.78 0.99
N SER A 44 -2.04 -7.61 0.38
CA SER A 44 -2.67 -6.49 1.05
C SER A 44 -4.19 -6.55 0.98
N GLY A 45 -4.72 -7.23 -0.01
CA GLY A 45 -6.15 -7.21 -0.27
C GLY A 45 -6.60 -5.94 -0.95
N VAL A 46 -5.67 -5.13 -1.44
CA VAL A 46 -5.99 -3.86 -2.09
C VAL A 46 -5.85 -4.05 -3.59
N SER A 47 -6.80 -3.51 -4.36
CA SER A 47 -6.79 -3.70 -5.80
C SER A 47 -5.60 -2.98 -6.43
N LYS A 48 -5.15 -3.50 -7.56
CA LYS A 48 -4.05 -2.89 -8.30
C LYS A 48 -4.39 -1.46 -8.72
N ILE A 49 -5.64 -1.22 -9.04
CA ILE A 49 -6.06 0.10 -9.47
C ILE A 49 -5.79 1.13 -8.36
N LEU A 50 -6.12 0.78 -7.12
CA LEU A 50 -5.89 1.69 -6.01
C LEU A 50 -4.41 1.87 -5.74
N ILE A 51 -3.63 0.82 -5.87
CA ILE A 51 -2.20 0.92 -5.66
C ILE A 51 -1.59 1.92 -6.64
N TYR A 52 -1.97 1.80 -7.91
CA TYR A 52 -1.47 2.73 -8.91
C TYR A 52 -1.99 4.13 -8.68
N ARG A 53 -3.23 4.25 -8.24
CA ARG A 53 -3.82 5.57 -8.01
C ARG A 53 -3.11 6.31 -6.88
N TYR A 54 -2.80 5.60 -5.81
CA TYR A 54 -2.23 6.26 -4.63
C TYR A 54 -0.72 6.43 -4.71
N PHE A 55 -0.03 5.51 -5.31
CA PHE A 55 1.43 5.50 -5.31
C PHE A 55 2.06 5.55 -6.69
N GLY A 56 1.28 5.36 -7.71
CA GLY A 56 1.77 5.43 -9.09
C GLY A 56 2.37 4.15 -9.60
N SER A 57 3.08 3.43 -8.75
CA SER A 57 3.73 2.18 -9.15
C SER A 57 4.17 1.44 -7.90
N VAL A 58 4.64 0.20 -8.09
CA VAL A 58 5.22 -0.54 -6.98
C VAL A 58 6.48 0.16 -6.48
N GLU A 59 7.27 0.70 -7.40
CA GLU A 59 8.45 1.45 -7.01
C GLU A 59 8.09 2.67 -6.18
N GLY A 60 7.02 3.35 -6.56
CA GLY A 60 6.55 4.49 -5.78
C GLY A 60 6.11 4.07 -4.40
N LEU A 61 5.45 2.92 -4.29
CA LEU A 61 5.02 2.40 -3.01
C LEU A 61 6.22 2.05 -2.14
N MET A 62 7.23 1.41 -2.71
CA MET A 62 8.42 1.07 -1.96
C MET A 62 9.19 2.30 -1.51
N ALA A 63 9.23 3.32 -2.36
CA ALA A 63 9.88 4.58 -1.99
C ALA A 63 9.16 5.24 -0.82
N ALA A 64 7.85 5.16 -0.79
CA ALA A 64 7.08 5.72 0.31
C ALA A 64 7.32 4.98 1.61
N TYR A 65 7.61 3.68 1.52
CA TYR A 65 7.91 2.89 2.71
C TYR A 65 9.25 3.30 3.32
N ILE A 66 10.22 3.53 2.47
CA ILE A 66 11.55 3.91 2.92
C ILE A 66 11.56 5.33 3.45
#